data_ddbbc14340ac50c7be4738ec8e9e75f8
#
_entry.id   ddbbc14340ac50c7be4738ec8e9e75f8
#
_cell.length_a   1.000
_cell.length_b   1.000
_cell.length_c   1.000
_cell.angle_alpha   90.00
_cell.angle_beta   90.00
_cell.angle_gamma   90.00
#
_symmetry.space_group_name_H-M   'P 1'
#
loop_
_entity.id
_entity.type
_entity.pdbx_description
1 polymer ?
#
loop_
_entity_poly.entity_id
_entity_poly.type
_entity_poly.pdbx_seq_one_letter_code
_entity_poly.pdbx_strand_id
1 'polypeptide(L)'
;MMKFTIDQSLAELGIKSVVLGIAKNVDPQAPLSEAFLQKQKEAENWALNCNLAEITDHPTIQGYCDLLQKVGRSVKKNPPTVPALIRNIQHRGSIPRINSVIDIYNVESLHSLLAIGGHDLDKIGDEIEFTVSQKDDVFLPILSKEKHVAPTDYVYRDEKGILAWLDVRDSDLYKFDDSTKNAIFIIQGNAHTSVQMRLEALERIHQDLAAAMPNLKFETHVIQVEDL
;
A
#
# COMPACT_ATOMS: atom_id res chain seq x y z
N MET A 1 12.97 8.98 16.75
CA MET A 1 11.55 8.70 16.38
C MET A 1 11.43 9.10 14.92
N MET A 2 10.95 8.19 14.07
CA MET A 2 10.78 8.48 12.63
C MET A 2 9.81 9.66 12.46
N LYS A 3 10.12 10.57 11.57
CA LYS A 3 9.31 11.73 11.25
C LYS A 3 8.46 11.45 10.01
N PHE A 4 7.24 11.98 10.00
CA PHE A 4 6.31 11.89 8.88
C PHE A 4 5.79 13.28 8.55
N THR A 5 5.88 13.64 7.28
CA THR A 5 5.42 14.95 6.79
C THR A 5 4.54 14.78 5.57
N ILE A 6 3.50 15.60 5.45
CA ILE A 6 2.66 15.68 4.25
C ILE A 6 2.82 17.08 3.67
N ASP A 7 3.29 17.13 2.43
CA ASP A 7 3.43 18.37 1.68
C ASP A 7 2.06 18.89 1.19
N GLN A 8 1.91 20.20 1.14
CA GLN A 8 0.68 20.86 0.71
C GLN A 8 0.24 20.45 -0.71
N SER A 9 1.17 20.11 -1.59
CA SER A 9 0.87 19.62 -2.94
C SER A 9 0.02 18.36 -2.97
N LEU A 10 0.15 17.48 -1.94
CA LEU A 10 -0.73 16.32 -1.81
C LEU A 10 -2.16 16.71 -1.41
N ALA A 11 -2.30 17.68 -0.51
CA ALA A 11 -3.61 18.20 -0.10
C ALA A 11 -4.36 18.80 -1.31
N GLU A 12 -3.66 19.49 -2.20
CA GLU A 12 -4.20 20.03 -3.45
C GLU A 12 -4.70 18.93 -4.39
N LEU A 13 -4.06 17.76 -4.40
CA LEU A 13 -4.55 16.58 -5.11
C LEU A 13 -5.77 15.92 -4.43
N GLY A 14 -6.03 16.24 -3.16
CA GLY A 14 -7.13 15.70 -2.36
C GLY A 14 -6.69 14.64 -1.33
N ILE A 15 -5.39 14.40 -1.17
CA ILE A 15 -4.83 13.52 -0.12
C ILE A 15 -4.51 14.39 1.09
N LYS A 16 -5.46 14.50 2.03
CA LYS A 16 -5.34 15.38 3.22
C LYS A 16 -4.83 14.66 4.47
N SER A 17 -4.78 13.35 4.44
CA SER A 17 -4.30 12.54 5.55
C SER A 17 -3.77 11.21 5.06
N VAL A 18 -2.79 10.68 5.77
CA VAL A 18 -2.22 9.34 5.57
C VAL A 18 -2.35 8.56 6.86
N VAL A 19 -2.68 7.28 6.77
CA VAL A 19 -2.77 6.38 7.91
C VAL A 19 -1.63 5.38 7.83
N LEU A 20 -0.91 5.19 8.93
CA LEU A 20 0.27 4.35 9.03
C LEU A 20 0.07 3.27 10.09
N GLY A 21 0.53 2.06 9.79
CA GLY A 21 0.69 0.97 10.74
C GLY A 21 2.16 0.59 10.85
N ILE A 22 2.73 0.65 12.05
CA ILE A 22 4.10 0.23 12.32
C ILE A 22 4.08 -1.07 13.10
N ALA A 23 4.65 -2.12 12.53
CA ALA A 23 4.76 -3.44 13.12
C ALA A 23 6.22 -3.75 13.47
N LYS A 24 6.47 -4.14 14.72
CA LYS A 24 7.79 -4.58 15.19
C LYS A 24 7.75 -6.06 15.54
N ASN A 25 8.89 -6.73 15.40
CA ASN A 25 9.05 -8.17 15.58
C ASN A 25 8.22 -8.97 14.57
N VAL A 26 8.15 -8.51 13.32
CA VAL A 26 7.59 -9.30 12.23
C VAL A 26 8.52 -10.47 11.86
N ASP A 27 7.92 -11.52 11.35
CA ASP A 27 8.62 -12.67 10.78
C ASP A 27 7.96 -13.05 9.46
N PRO A 28 8.57 -12.67 8.30
CA PRO A 28 8.02 -13.02 6.99
C PRO A 28 7.85 -14.51 6.73
N GLN A 29 8.56 -15.36 7.50
CA GLN A 29 8.48 -16.82 7.41
C GLN A 29 7.53 -17.45 8.44
N ALA A 30 6.87 -16.65 9.30
CA ALA A 30 5.93 -17.16 10.28
C ALA A 30 4.79 -17.93 9.59
N PRO A 31 4.38 -19.09 10.15
CA PRO A 31 3.25 -19.82 9.62
C PRO A 31 1.96 -18.99 9.81
N LEU A 32 1.18 -18.90 8.75
CA LEU A 32 -0.12 -18.23 8.79
C LEU A 32 -1.12 -19.05 9.62
N SER A 33 -1.99 -18.38 10.37
CA SER A 33 -3.04 -19.03 11.13
C SER A 33 -4.07 -19.72 10.24
N GLU A 34 -4.72 -20.77 10.71
CA GLU A 34 -5.79 -21.45 9.95
C GLU A 34 -6.93 -20.50 9.60
N ALA A 35 -7.28 -19.60 10.52
CA ALA A 35 -8.30 -18.58 10.27
C ALA A 35 -7.91 -17.65 9.10
N PHE A 36 -6.65 -17.22 9.06
CA PHE A 36 -6.17 -16.40 7.94
C PHE A 36 -6.13 -17.19 6.63
N LEU A 37 -5.68 -18.45 6.65
CA LEU A 37 -5.66 -19.28 5.44
C LEU A 37 -7.08 -19.47 4.86
N GLN A 38 -8.09 -19.59 5.70
CA GLN A 38 -9.49 -19.63 5.26
C GLN A 38 -9.92 -18.29 4.66
N LYS A 39 -9.60 -17.16 5.32
CA LYS A 39 -9.85 -15.79 4.82
C LYS A 39 -9.18 -15.56 3.45
N GLN A 40 -7.94 -16.01 3.29
CA GLN A 40 -7.20 -15.91 2.03
C GLN A 40 -7.87 -16.72 0.92
N LYS A 41 -8.36 -17.92 1.20
CA LYS A 41 -9.09 -18.76 0.26
C LYS A 41 -10.42 -18.11 -0.17
N GLU A 42 -11.13 -17.49 0.76
CA GLU A 42 -12.36 -16.76 0.47
C GLU A 42 -12.08 -15.54 -0.42
N ALA A 43 -11.03 -14.76 -0.12
CA ALA A 43 -10.61 -13.63 -0.93
C ALA A 43 -10.16 -14.07 -2.34
N GLU A 44 -9.45 -15.19 -2.45
CA GLU A 44 -9.07 -15.78 -3.75
C GLU A 44 -10.31 -16.16 -4.57
N ASN A 45 -11.25 -16.89 -3.97
CA ASN A 45 -12.48 -17.29 -4.63
C ASN A 45 -13.32 -16.08 -5.08
N TRP A 46 -13.40 -15.06 -4.24
CA TRP A 46 -14.08 -13.82 -4.60
C TRP A 46 -13.39 -13.13 -5.78
N ALA A 47 -12.06 -12.95 -5.73
CA ALA A 47 -11.31 -12.30 -6.79
C ALA A 47 -11.36 -13.04 -8.13
N LEU A 48 -11.37 -14.39 -8.11
CA LEU A 48 -11.51 -15.22 -9.31
C LEU A 48 -12.86 -15.05 -10.01
N ASN A 49 -13.92 -14.77 -9.25
CA ASN A 49 -15.30 -14.77 -9.75
C ASN A 49 -15.93 -13.37 -9.85
N CYS A 50 -15.29 -12.34 -9.28
CA CYS A 50 -15.84 -10.98 -9.31
C CYS A 50 -15.80 -10.37 -10.72
N ASN A 51 -16.76 -9.49 -10.99
CA ASN A 51 -16.76 -8.68 -12.21
C ASN A 51 -15.80 -7.50 -12.06
N LEU A 52 -14.68 -7.53 -12.76
CA LEU A 52 -13.66 -6.50 -12.68
C LEU A 52 -14.17 -5.09 -13.08
N ALA A 53 -15.17 -5.02 -13.98
CA ALA A 53 -15.75 -3.74 -14.36
C ALA A 53 -16.52 -3.10 -13.17
N GLU A 54 -17.33 -3.89 -12.46
CA GLU A 54 -18.04 -3.43 -11.27
C GLU A 54 -17.07 -3.00 -10.16
N ILE A 55 -15.98 -3.73 -9.97
CA ILE A 55 -14.92 -3.34 -9.01
C ILE A 55 -14.27 -2.02 -9.43
N THR A 56 -14.00 -1.84 -10.72
CA THR A 56 -13.43 -0.59 -11.23
C THR A 56 -14.36 0.60 -11.03
N ASP A 57 -15.69 0.39 -11.11
CA ASP A 57 -16.70 1.42 -10.90
C ASP A 57 -17.00 1.69 -9.41
N HIS A 58 -16.41 0.91 -8.49
CA HIS A 58 -16.60 1.15 -7.06
C HIS A 58 -16.00 2.50 -6.64
N PRO A 59 -16.69 3.31 -5.79
CA PRO A 59 -16.24 4.66 -5.42
C PRO A 59 -14.80 4.72 -4.90
N THR A 60 -14.39 3.78 -4.06
CA THR A 60 -13.00 3.69 -3.56
C THR A 60 -11.98 3.57 -4.70
N ILE A 61 -12.28 2.75 -5.71
CA ILE A 61 -11.38 2.55 -6.86
C ILE A 61 -11.41 3.76 -7.79
N GLN A 62 -12.59 4.35 -8.00
CA GLN A 62 -12.72 5.58 -8.77
C GLN A 62 -11.90 6.73 -8.17
N GLY A 63 -11.84 6.83 -6.84
CA GLY A 63 -10.99 7.82 -6.17
C GLY A 63 -9.51 7.69 -6.53
N TYR A 64 -8.97 6.47 -6.67
CA TYR A 64 -7.60 6.25 -7.17
C TYR A 64 -7.48 6.58 -8.67
N CYS A 65 -8.49 6.27 -9.48
CA CYS A 65 -8.52 6.67 -10.89
C CYS A 65 -8.49 8.19 -11.05
N ASP A 66 -9.24 8.92 -10.22
CA ASP A 66 -9.28 10.38 -10.23
C ASP A 66 -7.92 11.00 -9.87
N LEU A 67 -7.22 10.44 -8.88
CA LEU A 67 -5.86 10.88 -8.53
C LEU A 67 -4.89 10.70 -9.70
N LEU A 68 -4.91 9.53 -10.36
CA LEU A 68 -4.09 9.27 -11.54
C LEU A 68 -4.39 10.27 -12.67
N GLN A 69 -5.66 10.56 -12.91
CA GLN A 69 -6.08 11.52 -13.94
C GLN A 69 -5.64 12.95 -13.60
N LYS A 70 -5.76 13.37 -12.33
CA LYS A 70 -5.31 14.69 -11.87
C LYS A 70 -3.83 14.96 -12.16
N VAL A 71 -2.99 13.93 -12.05
CA VAL A 71 -1.56 14.03 -12.38
C VAL A 71 -1.25 13.64 -13.83
N GLY A 72 -2.27 13.56 -14.68
CA GLY A 72 -2.11 13.31 -16.12
C GLY A 72 -1.69 11.87 -16.47
N ARG A 73 -1.92 10.90 -15.57
CA ARG A 73 -1.56 9.51 -15.79
C ARG A 73 -2.71 8.70 -16.37
N SER A 74 -2.38 7.84 -17.32
CA SER A 74 -3.33 6.91 -17.93
C SER A 74 -3.67 5.79 -16.96
N VAL A 75 -4.92 5.66 -16.53
CA VAL A 75 -5.43 4.55 -15.72
C VAL A 75 -5.23 3.20 -16.43
N LYS A 76 -5.35 3.15 -17.76
CA LYS A 76 -5.11 1.91 -18.54
C LYS A 76 -3.66 1.42 -18.42
N LYS A 77 -2.68 2.35 -18.37
CA LYS A 77 -1.26 2.01 -18.24
C LYS A 77 -0.82 1.81 -16.79
N ASN A 78 -1.53 2.44 -15.87
CA ASN A 78 -1.27 2.42 -14.42
C ASN A 78 -2.57 2.09 -13.68
N PRO A 79 -3.10 0.86 -13.82
CA PRO A 79 -4.34 0.50 -13.14
C PRO A 79 -4.13 0.57 -11.61
N PRO A 80 -5.15 1.01 -10.84
CA PRO A 80 -5.10 0.97 -9.39
C PRO A 80 -4.74 -0.43 -8.87
N THR A 81 -4.09 -0.48 -7.71
CA THR A 81 -3.50 -1.69 -7.13
C THR A 81 -4.48 -2.86 -7.05
N VAL A 82 -5.70 -2.64 -6.53
CA VAL A 82 -6.67 -3.74 -6.35
C VAL A 82 -7.18 -4.30 -7.68
N PRO A 83 -7.66 -3.51 -8.65
CA PRO A 83 -7.98 -4.03 -9.99
C PRO A 83 -6.81 -4.76 -10.67
N ALA A 84 -5.58 -4.28 -10.49
CA ALA A 84 -4.39 -4.95 -11.03
C ALA A 84 -4.14 -6.32 -10.36
N LEU A 85 -4.30 -6.39 -9.03
CA LEU A 85 -4.16 -7.62 -8.25
C LEU A 85 -5.26 -8.64 -8.66
N ILE A 86 -6.51 -8.23 -8.74
CA ILE A 86 -7.62 -9.09 -9.19
C ILE A 86 -7.37 -9.64 -10.59
N ARG A 87 -6.96 -8.80 -11.54
CA ARG A 87 -6.62 -9.23 -12.90
C ARG A 87 -5.49 -10.27 -12.89
N ASN A 88 -4.48 -10.08 -12.06
CA ASN A 88 -3.37 -11.03 -11.91
C ASN A 88 -3.88 -12.38 -11.36
N ILE A 89 -4.73 -12.35 -10.32
CA ILE A 89 -5.34 -13.56 -9.74
C ILE A 89 -6.18 -14.30 -10.80
N GLN A 90 -7.05 -13.59 -11.51
CA GLN A 90 -7.89 -14.19 -12.58
C GLN A 90 -7.05 -14.80 -13.71
N HIS A 91 -5.94 -14.15 -14.07
CA HIS A 91 -5.03 -14.67 -15.10
C HIS A 91 -4.24 -15.90 -14.64
N ARG A 92 -3.78 -15.91 -13.38
CA ARG A 92 -2.97 -17.01 -12.82
C ARG A 92 -3.78 -18.16 -12.26
N GLY A 93 -5.06 -17.94 -11.96
CA GLY A 93 -5.94 -18.89 -11.29
C GLY A 93 -5.73 -18.99 -9.78
N SER A 94 -4.89 -18.13 -9.19
CA SER A 94 -4.63 -18.12 -7.74
C SER A 94 -4.06 -16.78 -7.27
N ILE A 95 -4.25 -16.48 -5.97
CA ILE A 95 -3.60 -15.36 -5.31
C ILE A 95 -2.08 -15.61 -5.22
N PRO A 96 -1.21 -14.63 -5.50
CA PRO A 96 0.23 -14.76 -5.29
C PRO A 96 0.55 -15.08 -3.82
N ARG A 97 1.43 -16.04 -3.60
CA ARG A 97 1.99 -16.39 -2.29
C ARG A 97 3.43 -15.92 -2.26
N ILE A 98 3.77 -14.99 -1.36
CA ILE A 98 5.09 -14.36 -1.31
C ILE A 98 5.73 -14.62 0.06
N ASN A 99 5.16 -14.06 1.10
CA ASN A 99 5.50 -14.30 2.51
C ASN A 99 4.31 -13.89 3.38
N SER A 100 4.33 -14.28 4.66
CA SER A 100 3.18 -14.07 5.55
C SER A 100 2.79 -12.59 5.69
N VAL A 101 3.74 -11.66 5.71
CA VAL A 101 3.46 -10.23 5.83
C VAL A 101 2.78 -9.69 4.58
N ILE A 102 3.32 -10.00 3.40
CA ILE A 102 2.77 -9.55 2.10
C ILE A 102 1.42 -10.19 1.84
N ASP A 103 1.28 -11.48 2.12
CA ASP A 103 0.02 -12.20 1.90
C ASP A 103 -1.11 -11.58 2.74
N ILE A 104 -0.82 -11.18 4.00
CA ILE A 104 -1.81 -10.56 4.89
C ILE A 104 -2.30 -9.24 4.32
N TYR A 105 -1.43 -8.29 3.96
CA TYR A 105 -1.94 -6.99 3.49
C TYR A 105 -2.50 -7.06 2.06
N ASN A 106 -2.09 -8.01 1.23
CA ASN A 106 -2.72 -8.24 -0.06
C ASN A 106 -4.16 -8.74 0.09
N VAL A 107 -4.43 -9.65 1.03
CA VAL A 107 -5.79 -10.09 1.35
C VAL A 107 -6.63 -8.94 1.88
N GLU A 108 -6.06 -8.11 2.76
CA GLU A 108 -6.74 -6.91 3.26
C GLU A 108 -7.02 -5.90 2.14
N SER A 109 -6.10 -5.71 1.19
CA SER A 109 -6.35 -4.86 0.00
C SER A 109 -7.54 -5.35 -0.83
N LEU A 110 -7.69 -6.66 -1.02
CA LEU A 110 -8.86 -7.25 -1.69
C LEU A 110 -10.16 -7.03 -0.90
N HIS A 111 -10.09 -7.14 0.44
CA HIS A 111 -11.24 -6.98 1.32
C HIS A 111 -11.72 -5.53 1.40
N SER A 112 -10.81 -4.59 1.57
CA SER A 112 -11.13 -3.16 1.79
C SER A 112 -11.19 -2.34 0.51
N LEU A 113 -10.68 -2.85 -0.61
CA LEU A 113 -10.44 -2.15 -1.88
C LEU A 113 -9.44 -0.99 -1.75
N LEU A 114 -8.64 -0.97 -0.69
CA LEU A 114 -7.62 0.05 -0.46
C LEU A 114 -6.28 -0.34 -1.10
N ALA A 115 -5.57 0.66 -1.64
CA ALA A 115 -4.17 0.52 -1.96
C ALA A 115 -3.37 0.60 -0.66
N ILE A 116 -2.67 -0.48 -0.32
CA ILE A 116 -1.86 -0.61 0.89
C ILE A 116 -0.42 -0.84 0.45
N GLY A 117 0.47 0.11 0.75
CA GLY A 117 1.91 -0.06 0.60
C GLY A 117 2.50 -0.74 1.82
N GLY A 118 3.47 -1.62 1.62
CA GLY A 118 4.17 -2.30 2.70
C GLY A 118 5.69 -2.28 2.48
N HIS A 119 6.44 -1.80 3.48
CA HIS A 119 7.88 -1.62 3.38
C HIS A 119 8.62 -2.11 4.62
N ASP A 120 9.86 -2.55 4.40
CA ASP A 120 10.81 -2.86 5.47
C ASP A 120 11.25 -1.54 6.13
N LEU A 121 10.80 -1.35 7.37
CA LEU A 121 11.04 -0.12 8.12
C LEU A 121 12.52 0.11 8.40
N ASP A 122 13.32 -0.96 8.55
CA ASP A 122 14.74 -0.87 8.85
C ASP A 122 15.58 -0.39 7.65
N LYS A 123 15.01 -0.42 6.43
CA LYS A 123 15.63 0.10 5.21
C LYS A 123 15.36 1.59 4.98
N ILE A 124 14.34 2.13 5.65
CA ILE A 124 13.90 3.53 5.51
C ILE A 124 14.78 4.44 6.38
N GLY A 125 14.97 5.67 5.95
CA GLY A 125 15.70 6.69 6.70
C GLY A 125 14.91 7.26 7.88
N ASP A 126 15.32 8.44 8.35
CA ASP A 126 14.75 9.05 9.55
C ASP A 126 13.39 9.74 9.31
N GLU A 127 13.05 10.02 8.05
CA GLU A 127 11.82 10.73 7.67
C GLU A 127 11.17 10.09 6.44
N ILE A 128 9.84 10.02 6.44
CA ILE A 128 9.04 9.77 5.24
C ILE A 128 8.26 11.05 4.90
N GLU A 129 8.52 11.57 3.72
CA GLU A 129 7.82 12.71 3.15
C GLU A 129 6.76 12.22 2.15
N PHE A 130 5.51 12.57 2.36
CA PHE A 130 4.41 12.39 1.42
C PHE A 130 4.28 13.66 0.57
N THR A 131 4.60 13.56 -0.71
CA THR A 131 4.81 14.72 -1.58
C THR A 131 4.56 14.39 -3.04
N VAL A 132 4.94 15.28 -3.94
CA VAL A 132 5.00 15.03 -5.38
C VAL A 132 6.43 14.89 -5.85
N SER A 133 6.63 14.08 -6.87
CA SER A 133 7.95 13.86 -7.48
C SER A 133 8.50 15.11 -8.15
N GLN A 134 9.82 15.17 -8.26
CA GLN A 134 10.58 16.24 -8.91
C GLN A 134 11.16 15.76 -10.25
N LYS A 135 11.62 16.72 -11.08
CA LYS A 135 12.08 16.45 -12.45
C LYS A 135 13.16 15.39 -12.56
N ASP A 136 14.07 15.34 -11.58
CA ASP A 136 15.23 14.45 -11.63
C ASP A 136 15.07 13.20 -10.74
N ASP A 137 13.90 13.00 -10.19
CA ASP A 137 13.60 11.83 -9.37
C ASP A 137 13.64 10.54 -10.20
N VAL A 138 14.26 9.52 -9.62
CA VAL A 138 14.37 8.18 -10.18
C VAL A 138 13.72 7.18 -9.23
N PHE A 139 13.05 6.21 -9.80
CA PHE A 139 12.33 5.19 -9.07
C PHE A 139 12.72 3.79 -9.53
N LEU A 140 13.03 2.90 -8.61
CA LEU A 140 13.34 1.50 -8.88
C LEU A 140 12.15 0.61 -8.47
N PRO A 141 11.18 0.35 -9.36
CA PRO A 141 10.03 -0.51 -9.01
C PRO A 141 10.46 -1.96 -8.77
N ILE A 142 9.78 -2.66 -7.85
CA ILE A 142 9.96 -4.10 -7.65
C ILE A 142 9.80 -4.83 -8.99
N LEU A 143 10.72 -5.78 -9.28
CA LEU A 143 10.76 -6.60 -10.49
C LEU A 143 10.79 -5.80 -11.81
N SER A 144 11.32 -4.59 -11.79
CA SER A 144 11.41 -3.73 -12.98
C SER A 144 12.75 -3.01 -13.05
N LYS A 145 12.99 -2.37 -14.20
CA LYS A 145 14.15 -1.48 -14.35
C LYS A 145 13.85 -0.12 -13.77
N GLU A 146 14.89 0.60 -13.40
CA GLU A 146 14.86 2.00 -13.01
C GLU A 146 14.03 2.85 -13.99
N LYS A 147 13.23 3.76 -13.46
CA LYS A 147 12.35 4.65 -14.21
C LYS A 147 12.50 6.08 -13.74
N HIS A 148 12.54 7.00 -14.70
CA HIS A 148 12.23 8.39 -14.42
C HIS A 148 10.73 8.54 -14.16
N VAL A 149 10.37 9.23 -13.09
CA VAL A 149 9.01 9.62 -12.81
C VAL A 149 8.74 11.01 -13.40
N ALA A 150 7.50 11.30 -13.78
CA ALA A 150 7.21 12.65 -14.22
C ALA A 150 7.10 13.59 -13.02
N PRO A 151 7.54 14.84 -13.15
CA PRO A 151 7.26 15.85 -12.14
C PRO A 151 5.78 15.88 -11.79
N THR A 152 5.45 16.08 -10.52
CA THR A 152 4.07 16.13 -10.00
C THR A 152 3.33 14.80 -9.83
N ASP A 153 3.94 13.65 -10.11
CA ASP A 153 3.36 12.37 -9.66
C ASP A 153 3.38 12.31 -8.13
N TYR A 154 2.29 11.87 -7.51
CA TYR A 154 2.31 11.71 -6.06
C TYR A 154 3.12 10.49 -5.65
N VAL A 155 3.95 10.68 -4.64
CA VAL A 155 4.91 9.71 -4.11
C VAL A 155 5.00 9.83 -2.60
N TYR A 156 5.58 8.84 -1.95
CA TYR A 156 6.22 9.06 -0.67
C TYR A 156 7.66 8.57 -0.74
N ARG A 157 8.54 9.26 -0.04
CA ARG A 157 10.00 9.15 -0.18
C ARG A 157 10.71 9.38 1.13
N ASP A 158 11.95 8.92 1.22
CA ASP A 158 12.93 9.33 2.21
C ASP A 158 14.13 10.00 1.51
N GLU A 159 15.21 10.24 2.24
CA GLU A 159 16.44 10.82 1.68
C GLU A 159 17.16 9.91 0.68
N LYS A 160 16.86 8.61 0.65
CA LYS A 160 17.48 7.63 -0.26
C LYS A 160 16.73 7.51 -1.58
N GLY A 161 15.43 7.81 -1.60
CA GLY A 161 14.62 7.73 -2.81
C GLY A 161 13.14 7.55 -2.58
N ILE A 162 12.42 7.25 -3.65
CA ILE A 162 10.98 7.03 -3.65
C ILE A 162 10.68 5.63 -3.10
N LEU A 163 9.83 5.55 -2.06
CA LEU A 163 9.32 4.29 -1.51
C LEU A 163 8.19 3.74 -2.39
N ALA A 164 7.24 4.59 -2.75
CA ALA A 164 6.15 4.21 -3.64
C ALA A 164 5.72 5.35 -4.57
N TRP A 165 5.19 4.95 -5.71
CA TRP A 165 4.79 5.82 -6.82
C TRP A 165 3.32 5.56 -7.18
N LEU A 166 2.48 6.60 -7.09
CA LEU A 166 1.09 6.64 -7.50
C LEU A 166 0.17 5.60 -6.80
N ASP A 167 0.54 5.09 -5.63
CA ASP A 167 -0.14 3.96 -4.96
C ASP A 167 -0.32 2.71 -5.86
N VAL A 168 0.50 2.58 -6.91
CA VAL A 168 0.43 1.44 -7.85
C VAL A 168 1.70 0.60 -7.87
N ARG A 169 2.83 1.12 -7.39
CA ARG A 169 4.11 0.41 -7.38
C ARG A 169 4.98 0.82 -6.20
N ASP A 170 5.55 -0.18 -5.56
CA ASP A 170 6.53 -0.05 -4.49
C ASP A 170 7.96 -0.19 -5.02
N SER A 171 8.92 0.39 -4.31
CA SER A 171 10.35 0.36 -4.63
C SER A 171 11.00 -0.95 -4.18
N ASP A 172 11.91 -1.45 -5.02
CA ASP A 172 12.75 -2.62 -4.70
C ASP A 172 13.71 -2.34 -3.54
N LEU A 173 14.06 -1.07 -3.27
CA LEU A 173 14.98 -0.68 -2.21
C LEU A 173 14.42 -0.94 -0.79
N TYR A 174 13.10 -0.87 -0.64
CA TYR A 174 12.42 -0.94 0.66
C TYR A 174 11.53 -2.18 0.79
N LYS A 175 11.62 -3.11 -0.15
CA LYS A 175 10.81 -4.33 -0.12
C LYS A 175 11.15 -5.21 1.09
N PHE A 176 10.18 -5.97 1.52
CA PHE A 176 10.38 -7.04 2.50
C PHE A 176 11.29 -8.13 1.95
N ASP A 177 12.12 -8.69 2.82
CA ASP A 177 12.87 -9.92 2.62
C ASP A 177 12.81 -10.81 3.87
N ASP A 178 13.47 -11.94 3.83
CA ASP A 178 13.44 -12.94 4.92
C ASP A 178 14.07 -12.43 6.23
N SER A 179 14.85 -11.35 6.17
CA SER A 179 15.50 -10.74 7.34
C SER A 179 14.69 -9.62 7.98
N THR A 180 13.60 -9.16 7.33
CA THR A 180 12.76 -8.08 7.82
C THR A 180 12.24 -8.34 9.23
N LYS A 181 12.44 -7.38 10.14
CA LYS A 181 11.98 -7.45 11.54
C LYS A 181 10.99 -6.34 11.89
N ASN A 182 11.03 -5.25 11.17
CA ASN A 182 10.12 -4.12 11.36
C ASN A 182 9.48 -3.76 10.02
N ALA A 183 8.17 -3.55 10.03
CA ALA A 183 7.39 -3.24 8.85
C ALA A 183 6.61 -1.95 9.04
N ILE A 184 6.39 -1.22 7.96
CA ILE A 184 5.43 -0.12 7.91
C ILE A 184 4.41 -0.40 6.82
N PHE A 185 3.12 -0.20 7.15
CA PHE A 185 2.01 -0.24 6.22
C PHE A 185 1.48 1.17 6.04
N ILE A 186 1.28 1.59 4.79
CA ILE A 186 0.94 2.97 4.43
C ILE A 186 -0.33 2.96 3.59
N ILE A 187 -1.33 3.75 4.02
CA ILE A 187 -2.58 3.94 3.29
C ILE A 187 -2.80 5.44 3.11
N GLN A 188 -2.43 5.99 1.95
CA GLN A 188 -2.68 7.39 1.63
C GLN A 188 -4.18 7.66 1.45
N GLY A 189 -4.88 6.71 0.83
CA GLY A 189 -6.31 6.85 0.55
C GLY A 189 -6.61 7.85 -0.57
N ASN A 190 -7.87 8.25 -0.63
CA ASN A 190 -8.38 9.20 -1.63
C ASN A 190 -9.66 9.87 -1.12
N ALA A 191 -10.33 10.67 -1.94
CA ALA A 191 -11.52 11.43 -1.55
C ALA A 191 -12.71 10.55 -1.08
N HIS A 192 -12.73 9.27 -1.44
CA HIS A 192 -13.80 8.32 -1.09
C HIS A 192 -13.41 7.37 0.06
N THR A 193 -12.25 7.58 0.69
CA THR A 193 -11.78 6.74 1.80
C THR A 193 -11.63 7.57 3.07
N SER A 194 -12.42 7.28 4.10
CA SER A 194 -12.32 7.94 5.39
C SER A 194 -11.08 7.49 6.17
N VAL A 195 -10.63 8.29 7.12
CA VAL A 195 -9.58 7.88 8.09
C VAL A 195 -10.02 6.63 8.83
N GLN A 196 -11.28 6.56 9.27
CA GLN A 196 -11.82 5.43 10.00
C GLN A 196 -11.73 4.13 9.17
N MET A 197 -12.15 4.14 7.91
CA MET A 197 -12.07 2.99 7.01
C MET A 197 -10.62 2.47 6.86
N ARG A 198 -9.66 3.37 6.80
CA ARG A 198 -8.23 3.05 6.67
C ARG A 198 -7.64 2.51 7.98
N LEU A 199 -8.05 3.05 9.13
CA LEU A 199 -7.68 2.53 10.45
C LEU A 199 -8.25 1.12 10.68
N GLU A 200 -9.49 0.86 10.27
CA GLU A 200 -10.10 -0.47 10.35
C GLU A 200 -9.35 -1.50 9.49
N ALA A 201 -8.85 -1.10 8.32
CA ALA A 201 -8.01 -1.97 7.50
C ALA A 201 -6.67 -2.31 8.20
N LEU A 202 -6.02 -1.32 8.83
CA LEU A 202 -4.81 -1.56 9.62
C LEU A 202 -5.07 -2.44 10.85
N GLU A 203 -6.23 -2.28 11.49
CA GLU A 203 -6.60 -3.13 12.63
C GLU A 203 -6.77 -4.59 12.20
N ARG A 204 -7.37 -4.86 11.05
CA ARG A 204 -7.49 -6.23 10.51
C ARG A 204 -6.12 -6.81 10.14
N ILE A 205 -5.21 -6.00 9.56
CA ILE A 205 -3.82 -6.41 9.34
C ILE A 205 -3.14 -6.75 10.66
N HIS A 206 -3.29 -5.91 11.69
CA HIS A 206 -2.75 -6.16 13.03
C HIS A 206 -3.24 -7.49 13.61
N GLN A 207 -4.55 -7.75 13.56
CA GLN A 207 -5.15 -8.99 14.06
C GLN A 207 -4.59 -10.23 13.35
N ASP A 208 -4.49 -10.21 12.02
CA ASP A 208 -3.97 -11.32 11.24
C ASP A 208 -2.46 -11.53 11.48
N LEU A 209 -1.67 -10.46 11.58
CA LEU A 209 -0.25 -10.53 11.93
C LEU A 209 -0.05 -11.05 13.36
N ALA A 210 -0.79 -10.55 14.34
CA ALA A 210 -0.68 -10.97 15.73
C ALA A 210 -1.04 -12.46 15.93
N ALA A 211 -1.99 -12.97 15.15
CA ALA A 211 -2.36 -14.38 15.15
C ALA A 211 -1.22 -15.30 14.63
N ALA A 212 -0.37 -14.80 13.74
CA ALA A 212 0.79 -15.51 13.20
C ALA A 212 2.08 -15.26 14.00
N MET A 213 2.19 -14.10 14.68
CA MET A 213 3.41 -13.60 15.30
C MET A 213 3.12 -13.12 16.74
N PRO A 214 3.18 -14.02 17.75
CA PRO A 214 2.74 -13.71 19.13
C PRO A 214 3.50 -12.55 19.83
N ASN A 215 4.73 -12.25 19.38
CA ASN A 215 5.55 -11.18 19.94
C ASN A 215 5.44 -9.86 19.16
N LEU A 216 4.51 -9.78 18.21
CA LEU A 216 4.26 -8.59 17.41
C LEU A 216 3.90 -7.39 18.30
N LYS A 217 4.45 -6.23 17.98
CA LYS A 217 3.99 -4.94 18.49
C LYS A 217 3.48 -4.14 17.32
N PHE A 218 2.32 -3.54 17.47
CA PHE A 218 1.69 -2.77 16.39
C PHE A 218 1.20 -1.43 16.93
N GLU A 219 1.48 -0.37 16.21
CA GLU A 219 0.98 0.97 16.51
C GLU A 219 0.48 1.65 15.24
N THR A 220 -0.52 2.51 15.37
CA THR A 220 -1.10 3.25 14.24
C THR A 220 -0.91 4.75 14.42
N HIS A 221 -0.69 5.45 13.31
CA HIS A 221 -0.57 6.90 13.28
C HIS A 221 -1.48 7.47 12.19
N VAL A 222 -2.05 8.63 12.46
CA VAL A 222 -2.78 9.43 11.47
C VAL A 222 -1.99 10.72 11.29
N ILE A 223 -1.48 10.91 10.09
CA ILE A 223 -0.77 12.12 9.71
C ILE A 223 -1.74 12.97 8.89
N GLN A 224 -1.85 14.23 9.22
CA GLN A 224 -2.71 15.19 8.52
C GLN A 224 -1.87 16.36 8.03
N VAL A 225 -2.29 16.96 6.93
CA VAL A 225 -1.73 18.24 6.51
C VAL A 225 -2.07 19.25 7.60
N GLU A 226 -1.05 19.95 8.09
CA GLU A 226 -1.26 21.04 9.05
C GLU A 226 -2.07 22.15 8.36
N ASP A 227 -3.20 22.53 8.96
CA ASP A 227 -3.97 23.70 8.51
C ASP A 227 -3.09 24.95 8.74
N LEU A 228 -2.77 25.68 7.66
CA LEU A 228 -2.03 26.94 7.67
C LEU A 228 -2.88 28.08 8.24
#